data_bf77ccc32be0367867e9d88c3cbdd463
#
_entry.id   bf77ccc32be0367867e9d88c3cbdd463
#
_cell.length_a   1.000
_cell.length_b   1.000
_cell.length_c   1.000
_cell.angle_alpha   90.00
_cell.angle_beta   90.00
_cell.angle_gamma   90.00
#
_symmetry.space_group_name_H-M   'P 1'
#
loop_
_entity.id
_entity.type
_entity.pdbx_description
1 polymer ?
#
loop_
_entity_poly.entity_id
_entity_poly.type
_entity_poly.pdbx_seq_one_letter_code
_entity_poly.pdbx_strand_id
1 'polypeptide(L)'
;MHGIEAGGFAIVAKSYDDARSRAVAPKFYLDKTEETVMARTEYKKMRNKALSELQKLFDKNSTKLFYVAKVVDGNSTQYRKSTPNDVMYENMDLYINGEGVESNKERAAKSFLEAVGMDMETLKIKSIVRDSIFFKYIINKADGYIYHAKTNAMLGRNVSDVIEYLKNPLNEDVLTDLNKACEKFWNS
;
A
#
# COMPACT_ATOMS: atom_id res chain seq x y z
N MET A 1 38.22 -4.89 -1.37
CA MET A 1 38.48 -4.06 -2.57
C MET A 1 39.97 -4.06 -2.83
N HIS A 2 40.41 -4.97 -3.67
CA HIS A 2 41.82 -4.99 -4.11
C HIS A 2 41.79 -4.82 -5.61
N GLY A 3 42.25 -3.70 -6.13
CA GLY A 3 42.27 -3.47 -7.57
C GLY A 3 42.40 -2.03 -8.05
N ILE A 4 42.97 -1.17 -7.20
CA ILE A 4 43.42 0.16 -7.66
C ILE A 4 44.94 0.09 -7.68
N GLU A 5 45.48 -0.34 -8.81
CA GLU A 5 46.90 -0.16 -9.06
C GLU A 5 47.17 1.33 -9.35
N ALA A 6 48.25 1.83 -8.81
CA ALA A 6 48.68 3.21 -8.95
C ALA A 6 48.76 3.61 -10.44
N GLY A 7 47.86 4.48 -10.89
CA GLY A 7 47.91 5.15 -12.19
C GLY A 7 46.90 4.73 -13.25
N GLY A 8 45.99 3.79 -13.00
CA GLY A 8 44.96 3.38 -13.96
C GLY A 8 43.57 3.24 -13.34
N PHE A 9 42.55 3.89 -13.93
CA PHE A 9 41.16 3.61 -13.56
C PHE A 9 40.76 2.22 -14.12
N ALA A 10 40.54 1.25 -13.22
CA ALA A 10 39.98 -0.04 -13.63
C ALA A 10 38.49 0.16 -14.03
N ILE A 11 38.12 -0.26 -15.23
CA ILE A 11 36.72 -0.28 -15.65
C ILE A 11 36.04 -1.45 -14.95
N VAL A 12 35.15 -1.14 -14.01
CA VAL A 12 34.32 -2.11 -13.29
C VAL A 12 32.94 -2.14 -13.92
N ALA A 13 32.48 -3.32 -14.32
CA ALA A 13 31.10 -3.51 -14.79
C ALA A 13 30.14 -3.71 -13.60
N LYS A 14 28.88 -3.31 -13.77
CA LYS A 14 27.85 -3.43 -12.74
C LYS A 14 27.38 -4.87 -12.50
N SER A 15 27.52 -5.73 -13.49
CA SER A 15 27.17 -7.15 -13.44
C SER A 15 27.95 -7.91 -14.52
N TYR A 16 27.85 -9.24 -14.52
CA TYR A 16 28.41 -10.10 -15.56
C TYR A 16 27.82 -9.81 -16.95
N ASP A 17 26.51 -9.60 -17.03
CA ASP A 17 25.82 -9.29 -18.29
C ASP A 17 26.22 -7.90 -18.83
N ASP A 18 26.35 -6.90 -17.94
CA ASP A 18 26.90 -5.58 -18.31
C ASP A 18 28.34 -5.70 -18.79
N ALA A 19 29.16 -6.56 -18.16
CA ALA A 19 30.53 -6.82 -18.59
C ALA A 19 30.60 -7.40 -20.02
N ARG A 20 29.70 -8.32 -20.33
CA ARG A 20 29.63 -8.99 -21.65
C ARG A 20 29.13 -8.10 -22.77
N SER A 21 28.27 -7.14 -22.45
CA SER A 21 27.65 -6.24 -23.44
C SER A 21 28.55 -5.06 -23.85
N ARG A 22 29.64 -4.82 -23.13
CA ARG A 22 30.53 -3.67 -23.40
C ARG A 22 31.51 -3.94 -24.52
N ALA A 23 31.75 -2.94 -25.39
CA ALA A 23 32.73 -3.00 -26.47
C ALA A 23 34.18 -3.15 -25.95
N VAL A 24 34.44 -2.64 -24.73
CA VAL A 24 35.75 -2.81 -24.05
C VAL A 24 35.51 -3.71 -22.84
N ALA A 25 36.18 -4.87 -22.82
CA ALA A 25 36.05 -5.82 -21.73
C ALA A 25 36.53 -5.22 -20.40
N PRO A 26 35.68 -5.14 -19.38
CA PRO A 26 36.10 -4.69 -18.05
C PRO A 26 36.96 -5.75 -17.39
N LYS A 27 37.95 -5.34 -16.62
CA LYS A 27 38.82 -6.26 -15.86
C LYS A 27 38.07 -6.93 -14.70
N PHE A 28 37.03 -6.27 -14.18
CA PHE A 28 36.26 -6.74 -13.03
C PHE A 28 34.78 -6.42 -13.23
N TYR A 29 33.90 -7.21 -12.64
CA TYR A 29 32.46 -6.91 -12.49
C TYR A 29 32.06 -7.08 -11.03
N LEU A 30 31.03 -6.37 -10.66
CA LEU A 30 30.46 -6.47 -9.32
C LEU A 30 29.52 -7.69 -9.27
N ASP A 31 29.93 -8.75 -8.62
CA ASP A 31 29.06 -9.90 -8.37
C ASP A 31 28.12 -9.60 -7.19
N LYS A 32 26.84 -9.42 -7.50
CA LYS A 32 25.75 -9.22 -6.54
C LYS A 32 24.81 -10.42 -6.47
N THR A 33 25.26 -11.58 -6.93
CA THR A 33 24.41 -12.78 -7.03
C THR A 33 23.81 -13.15 -5.68
N GLU A 34 24.60 -13.16 -4.61
CA GLU A 34 24.12 -13.48 -3.26
C GLU A 34 23.12 -12.44 -2.75
N GLU A 35 23.41 -11.14 -2.86
CA GLU A 35 22.48 -10.07 -2.47
C GLU A 35 21.16 -10.19 -3.24
N THR A 36 21.21 -10.48 -4.55
CA THR A 36 20.03 -10.64 -5.39
C THR A 36 19.22 -11.86 -5.00
N VAL A 37 19.87 -12.98 -4.70
CA VAL A 37 19.21 -14.21 -4.25
C VAL A 37 18.56 -14.00 -2.88
N MET A 38 19.23 -13.36 -1.95
CA MET A 38 18.69 -13.02 -0.63
C MET A 38 17.44 -12.13 -0.77
N ALA A 39 17.52 -11.03 -1.53
CA ALA A 39 16.39 -10.13 -1.76
C ALA A 39 15.19 -10.87 -2.38
N ARG A 40 15.42 -11.71 -3.39
CA ARG A 40 14.37 -12.54 -4.01
C ARG A 40 13.75 -13.51 -3.02
N THR A 41 14.55 -14.09 -2.12
CA THR A 41 14.08 -15.02 -1.11
C THR A 41 13.24 -14.32 -0.06
N GLU A 42 13.66 -13.15 0.42
CA GLU A 42 12.88 -12.34 1.36
C GLU A 42 11.55 -11.88 0.76
N TYR A 43 11.55 -11.43 -0.48
CA TYR A 43 10.30 -11.12 -1.18
C TYR A 43 9.35 -12.33 -1.26
N LYS A 44 9.88 -13.53 -1.64
CA LYS A 44 9.06 -14.75 -1.71
C LYS A 44 8.45 -15.10 -0.35
N LYS A 45 9.22 -15.01 0.74
CA LYS A 45 8.72 -15.24 2.10
C LYS A 45 7.61 -14.24 2.46
N MET A 46 7.82 -12.96 2.18
CA MET A 46 6.85 -11.90 2.45
C MET A 46 5.55 -12.11 1.65
N ARG A 47 5.66 -12.40 0.35
CA ARG A 47 4.53 -12.72 -0.52
C ARG A 47 3.74 -13.93 -0.01
N ASN A 48 4.42 -15.03 0.31
CA ASN A 48 3.77 -16.23 0.83
C ASN A 48 3.04 -15.97 2.16
N LYS A 49 3.62 -15.13 3.04
CA LYS A 49 2.97 -14.68 4.26
C LYS A 49 1.72 -13.87 3.93
N ALA A 50 1.79 -12.93 2.99
CA ALA A 50 0.65 -12.12 2.58
C ALA A 50 -0.50 -12.98 2.02
N LEU A 51 -0.21 -13.95 1.15
CA LEU A 51 -1.21 -14.89 0.64
C LEU A 51 -1.83 -15.77 1.74
N SER A 52 -1.03 -16.21 2.71
CA SER A 52 -1.54 -16.95 3.87
C SER A 52 -2.48 -16.12 4.73
N GLU A 53 -2.16 -14.84 4.95
CA GLU A 53 -3.05 -13.93 5.68
C GLU A 53 -4.32 -13.60 4.87
N LEU A 54 -4.23 -13.45 3.55
CA LEU A 54 -5.37 -13.28 2.66
C LEU A 54 -6.34 -14.47 2.79
N GLN A 55 -5.83 -15.70 2.73
CA GLN A 55 -6.65 -16.90 2.90
C GLN A 55 -7.34 -16.93 4.28
N LYS A 56 -6.62 -16.58 5.35
CA LYS A 56 -7.23 -16.51 6.69
C LYS A 56 -8.34 -15.46 6.80
N LEU A 57 -8.18 -14.31 6.15
CA LEU A 57 -9.21 -13.28 6.11
C LEU A 57 -10.44 -13.76 5.35
N PHE A 58 -10.23 -14.41 4.21
CA PHE A 58 -11.31 -14.99 3.40
C PHE A 58 -12.12 -16.03 4.19
N ASP A 59 -11.44 -16.96 4.85
CA ASP A 59 -12.09 -18.06 5.56
C ASP A 59 -12.80 -17.63 6.85
N LYS A 60 -12.26 -16.61 7.56
CA LYS A 60 -12.65 -16.35 8.95
C LYS A 60 -13.15 -14.93 9.21
N ASN A 61 -12.81 -13.96 8.38
CA ASN A 61 -13.11 -12.55 8.65
C ASN A 61 -13.29 -11.70 7.40
N SER A 62 -14.39 -11.96 6.67
CA SER A 62 -14.74 -11.23 5.46
C SER A 62 -14.92 -9.73 5.70
N THR A 63 -15.39 -9.34 6.88
CA THR A 63 -15.50 -7.92 7.26
C THR A 63 -14.14 -7.25 7.30
N LYS A 64 -13.12 -7.89 7.86
CA LYS A 64 -11.76 -7.35 7.87
C LYS A 64 -11.17 -7.34 6.46
N LEU A 65 -11.45 -8.36 5.66
CA LEU A 65 -11.02 -8.42 4.25
C LEU A 65 -11.54 -7.20 3.47
N PHE A 66 -12.82 -6.87 3.63
CA PHE A 66 -13.42 -5.68 3.02
C PHE A 66 -12.67 -4.38 3.36
N TYR A 67 -12.38 -4.13 4.63
CA TYR A 67 -11.67 -2.92 5.02
C TYR A 67 -10.18 -2.93 4.60
N VAL A 68 -9.53 -4.08 4.63
CA VAL A 68 -8.16 -4.23 4.10
C VAL A 68 -8.13 -3.89 2.62
N ALA A 69 -9.03 -4.46 1.82
CA ALA A 69 -9.15 -4.16 0.39
C ALA A 69 -9.35 -2.66 0.15
N LYS A 70 -10.24 -2.03 0.90
CA LYS A 70 -10.46 -0.57 0.81
C LYS A 70 -9.23 0.27 1.16
N VAL A 71 -8.38 -0.20 2.07
CA VAL A 71 -7.19 0.55 2.51
C VAL A 71 -6.03 0.38 1.53
N VAL A 72 -5.82 -0.78 0.95
CA VAL A 72 -4.65 -1.05 0.11
C VAL A 72 -4.87 -0.78 -1.36
N ASP A 73 -6.06 -1.09 -1.90
CA ASP A 73 -6.34 -0.94 -3.31
C ASP A 73 -6.51 0.54 -3.71
N GLY A 74 -5.86 0.95 -4.79
CA GLY A 74 -6.01 2.28 -5.38
C GLY A 74 -7.44 2.60 -5.80
N ASN A 75 -8.22 1.59 -6.20
CA ASN A 75 -9.61 1.71 -6.61
C ASN A 75 -10.58 1.23 -5.51
N SER A 76 -10.45 1.80 -4.31
CA SER A 76 -11.22 1.38 -3.12
C SER A 76 -12.73 1.48 -3.28
N THR A 77 -13.22 2.36 -4.15
CA THR A 77 -14.65 2.61 -4.37
C THR A 77 -15.37 1.47 -5.09
N GLN A 78 -14.65 0.55 -5.72
CA GLN A 78 -15.24 -0.66 -6.31
C GLN A 78 -15.78 -1.64 -5.25
N TYR A 79 -15.27 -1.55 -4.01
CA TYR A 79 -15.68 -2.46 -2.94
C TYR A 79 -16.89 -1.92 -2.19
N ARG A 80 -17.96 -2.71 -2.19
CA ARG A 80 -19.20 -2.51 -1.44
C ARG A 80 -19.39 -3.64 -0.44
N LYS A 81 -20.25 -3.47 0.54
CA LYS A 81 -20.57 -4.57 1.48
C LYS A 81 -21.27 -5.75 0.79
N SER A 82 -21.88 -5.49 -0.38
CA SER A 82 -22.47 -6.51 -1.26
C SER A 82 -21.45 -7.19 -2.19
N THR A 83 -20.19 -6.72 -2.25
CA THR A 83 -19.16 -7.33 -3.10
C THR A 83 -18.88 -8.75 -2.61
N PRO A 84 -18.98 -9.78 -3.49
CA PRO A 84 -18.67 -11.15 -3.11
C PRO A 84 -17.24 -11.30 -2.57
N ASN A 85 -17.08 -12.15 -1.55
CA ASN A 85 -15.77 -12.39 -0.95
C ASN A 85 -14.74 -12.92 -1.96
N ASP A 86 -15.19 -13.77 -2.91
CA ASP A 86 -14.33 -14.31 -3.96
C ASP A 86 -13.74 -13.20 -4.85
N VAL A 87 -14.54 -12.17 -5.17
CA VAL A 87 -14.06 -11.02 -5.95
C VAL A 87 -13.04 -10.20 -5.16
N MET A 88 -13.29 -10.01 -3.86
CA MET A 88 -12.31 -9.33 -3.00
C MET A 88 -11.01 -10.13 -2.86
N TYR A 89 -11.13 -11.45 -2.74
CA TYR A 89 -9.98 -12.36 -2.67
C TYR A 89 -9.14 -12.26 -3.93
N GLU A 90 -9.74 -12.42 -5.10
CA GLU A 90 -9.06 -12.35 -6.40
C GLU A 90 -8.35 -11.01 -6.60
N ASN A 91 -9.03 -9.89 -6.32
CA ASN A 91 -8.43 -8.57 -6.44
C ASN A 91 -7.25 -8.38 -5.48
N MET A 92 -7.30 -8.94 -4.27
CA MET A 92 -6.20 -8.86 -3.31
C MET A 92 -5.06 -9.79 -3.69
N ASP A 93 -5.34 -10.95 -4.29
CA ASP A 93 -4.29 -11.82 -4.83
C ASP A 93 -3.53 -11.12 -5.97
N LEU A 94 -4.24 -10.53 -6.93
CA LEU A 94 -3.65 -9.72 -8.00
C LEU A 94 -2.85 -8.54 -7.44
N TYR A 95 -3.37 -7.85 -6.42
CA TYR A 95 -2.66 -6.77 -5.76
C TYR A 95 -1.34 -7.23 -5.14
N ILE A 96 -1.36 -8.30 -4.34
CA ILE A 96 -0.16 -8.87 -3.67
C ILE A 96 0.89 -9.30 -4.70
N ASN A 97 0.46 -9.77 -5.87
CA ASN A 97 1.33 -10.16 -6.98
C ASN A 97 1.85 -8.97 -7.80
N GLY A 98 1.42 -7.75 -7.50
CA GLY A 98 1.79 -6.54 -8.24
C GLY A 98 1.18 -6.47 -9.64
N GLU A 99 0.03 -7.10 -9.83
CA GLU A 99 -0.76 -7.09 -11.05
C GLU A 99 -1.93 -6.08 -10.99
N GLY A 100 -2.08 -5.41 -9.83
CA GLY A 100 -3.07 -4.38 -9.58
C GLY A 100 -2.53 -2.96 -9.84
N VAL A 101 -3.13 -1.98 -9.14
CA VAL A 101 -2.73 -0.56 -9.21
C VAL A 101 -1.30 -0.33 -8.72
N GLU A 102 -0.85 -1.10 -7.71
CA GLU A 102 0.54 -1.09 -7.25
C GLU A 102 1.34 -2.14 -8.02
N SER A 103 2.15 -1.69 -8.95
CA SER A 103 2.98 -2.56 -9.79
C SER A 103 4.27 -3.05 -9.10
N ASN A 104 4.66 -2.43 -8.01
CA ASN A 104 5.80 -2.88 -7.22
C ASN A 104 5.38 -4.01 -6.27
N LYS A 105 5.71 -5.24 -6.62
CA LYS A 105 5.35 -6.48 -5.92
C LYS A 105 5.77 -6.51 -4.45
N GLU A 106 6.95 -6.00 -4.14
CA GLU A 106 7.47 -5.97 -2.78
C GLU A 106 6.67 -4.98 -1.92
N ARG A 107 6.44 -3.79 -2.47
CA ARG A 107 5.65 -2.74 -1.82
C ARG A 107 4.19 -3.18 -1.63
N ALA A 108 3.60 -3.84 -2.63
CA ALA A 108 2.24 -4.36 -2.56
C ALA A 108 2.07 -5.37 -1.42
N ALA A 109 2.93 -6.41 -1.37
CA ALA A 109 2.90 -7.42 -0.31
C ALA A 109 3.13 -6.81 1.08
N LYS A 110 4.05 -5.85 1.21
CA LYS A 110 4.32 -5.13 2.46
C LYS A 110 3.12 -4.32 2.91
N SER A 111 2.54 -3.49 2.03
CA SER A 111 1.36 -2.66 2.34
C SER A 111 0.15 -3.51 2.73
N PHE A 112 -0.04 -4.66 2.08
CA PHE A 112 -1.09 -5.60 2.45
C PHE A 112 -0.88 -6.13 3.87
N LEU A 113 0.32 -6.61 4.21
CA LEU A 113 0.64 -7.12 5.55
C LEU A 113 0.50 -6.05 6.63
N GLU A 114 0.91 -4.82 6.34
CA GLU A 114 0.72 -3.67 7.25
C GLU A 114 -0.77 -3.43 7.50
N ALA A 115 -1.61 -3.45 6.47
CA ALA A 115 -3.05 -3.29 6.62
C ALA A 115 -3.67 -4.43 7.43
N VAL A 116 -3.29 -5.67 7.16
CA VAL A 116 -3.76 -6.84 7.95
C VAL A 116 -3.39 -6.73 9.43
N GLY A 117 -2.22 -6.17 9.74
CA GLY A 117 -1.76 -5.93 11.11
C GLY A 117 -2.50 -4.84 11.86
N MET A 118 -3.27 -3.98 11.18
CA MET A 118 -4.04 -2.91 11.83
C MET A 118 -5.26 -3.47 12.57
N ASP A 119 -5.67 -2.76 13.64
CA ASP A 119 -6.94 -3.00 14.30
C ASP A 119 -8.13 -2.59 13.41
N MET A 120 -9.32 -3.09 13.75
CA MET A 120 -10.54 -2.85 12.96
C MET A 120 -10.98 -1.39 12.96
N GLU A 121 -10.77 -0.68 14.06
CA GLU A 121 -11.12 0.74 14.19
C GLU A 121 -10.25 1.59 13.26
N THR A 122 -8.94 1.39 13.29
CA THR A 122 -8.00 2.07 12.40
C THR A 122 -8.29 1.78 10.92
N LEU A 123 -8.59 0.53 10.56
CA LEU A 123 -8.96 0.17 9.18
C LEU A 123 -10.24 0.87 8.75
N LYS A 124 -11.26 0.90 9.62
CA LYS A 124 -12.53 1.56 9.34
C LYS A 124 -12.34 3.07 9.13
N ILE A 125 -11.61 3.74 10.02
CA ILE A 125 -11.33 5.18 9.89
C ILE A 125 -10.55 5.48 8.60
N LYS A 126 -9.52 4.72 8.28
CA LYS A 126 -8.77 4.87 7.02
C LYS A 126 -9.65 4.71 5.79
N SER A 127 -10.56 3.74 5.80
CA SER A 127 -11.50 3.51 4.71
C SER A 127 -12.48 4.69 4.56
N ILE A 128 -13.01 5.20 5.67
CA ILE A 128 -13.88 6.38 5.69
C ILE A 128 -13.15 7.61 5.13
N VAL A 129 -11.93 7.89 5.59
CA VAL A 129 -11.14 9.03 5.11
C VAL A 129 -10.91 8.92 3.61
N ARG A 130 -10.50 7.75 3.13
CA ARG A 130 -10.21 7.52 1.72
C ARG A 130 -11.42 7.74 0.82
N ASP A 131 -12.55 7.13 1.17
CA ASP A 131 -13.77 7.27 0.41
C ASP A 131 -14.35 8.69 0.53
N SER A 132 -14.22 9.33 1.71
CA SER A 132 -14.63 10.73 1.90
C SER A 132 -13.83 11.71 1.04
N ILE A 133 -12.54 11.46 0.82
CA ILE A 133 -11.72 12.25 -0.12
C ILE A 133 -12.20 12.02 -1.55
N PHE A 134 -12.44 10.79 -1.94
CA PHE A 134 -12.93 10.46 -3.29
C PHE A 134 -14.27 11.10 -3.60
N PHE A 135 -15.24 11.01 -2.68
CA PHE A 135 -16.58 11.59 -2.81
C PHE A 135 -16.68 13.08 -2.47
N LYS A 136 -15.53 13.73 -2.18
CA LYS A 136 -15.45 15.15 -1.85
C LYS A 136 -16.19 15.56 -0.56
N TYR A 137 -16.39 14.63 0.37
CA TYR A 137 -16.82 14.95 1.75
C TYR A 137 -15.68 15.53 2.58
N ILE A 138 -14.45 15.21 2.20
CA ILE A 138 -13.21 15.80 2.70
C ILE A 138 -12.51 16.45 1.50
N ILE A 139 -12.09 17.68 1.64
CA ILE A 139 -11.50 18.49 0.56
C ILE A 139 -10.18 19.13 0.98
N ASN A 140 -9.24 19.19 0.06
CA ASN A 140 -8.03 20.00 0.21
C ASN A 140 -8.33 21.42 -0.28
N LYS A 141 -7.89 22.42 0.47
CA LYS A 141 -7.98 23.83 0.06
C LYS A 141 -6.62 24.39 -0.33
N ALA A 142 -6.64 25.56 -0.96
CA ALA A 142 -5.46 26.25 -1.45
C ALA A 142 -4.48 26.68 -0.32
N ASP A 143 -4.96 26.74 0.92
CA ASP A 143 -4.14 27.00 2.11
C ASP A 143 -3.30 25.81 2.58
N GLY A 144 -3.42 24.64 1.90
CA GLY A 144 -2.68 23.43 2.20
C GLY A 144 -3.28 22.61 3.34
N TYR A 145 -4.49 22.93 3.79
CA TYR A 145 -5.20 22.18 4.83
C TYR A 145 -6.35 21.35 4.26
N ILE A 146 -6.71 20.34 5.03
CA ILE A 146 -7.82 19.41 4.72
C ILE A 146 -9.02 19.79 5.58
N TYR A 147 -10.19 19.88 4.95
CA TYR A 147 -11.42 20.33 5.57
C TYR A 147 -12.56 19.34 5.37
N HIS A 148 -13.47 19.29 6.33
CA HIS A 148 -14.79 18.69 6.17
C HIS A 148 -15.63 19.58 5.26
N ALA A 149 -16.11 19.07 4.13
CA ALA A 149 -16.74 19.89 3.07
C ALA A 149 -18.01 20.60 3.53
N LYS A 150 -18.81 19.95 4.39
CA LYS A 150 -20.11 20.47 4.85
C LYS A 150 -19.99 21.53 5.94
N THR A 151 -19.14 21.27 6.96
CA THR A 151 -19.02 22.13 8.14
C THR A 151 -17.88 23.15 8.02
N ASN A 152 -17.02 22.95 7.04
CA ASN A 152 -15.78 23.73 6.89
C ASN A 152 -14.81 23.62 8.08
N ALA A 153 -14.98 22.57 8.92
CA ALA A 153 -14.06 22.28 10.01
C ALA A 153 -12.71 21.81 9.45
N MET A 154 -11.62 22.36 9.96
CA MET A 154 -10.26 21.93 9.61
C MET A 154 -9.98 20.59 10.29
N LEU A 155 -9.56 19.60 9.50
CA LEU A 155 -9.29 18.23 9.97
C LEU A 155 -7.79 17.95 10.12
N GLY A 156 -6.92 18.65 9.37
CA GLY A 156 -5.48 18.44 9.42
C GLY A 156 -4.76 18.99 8.19
N ARG A 157 -3.44 18.75 8.11
CA ARG A 157 -2.60 19.13 6.96
C ARG A 157 -2.40 18.00 5.97
N ASN A 158 -2.51 16.77 6.44
CA ASN A 158 -2.30 15.57 5.65
C ASN A 158 -3.27 14.48 6.10
N VAL A 159 -3.31 13.38 5.37
CA VAL A 159 -4.23 12.26 5.65
C VAL A 159 -3.97 11.64 7.03
N SER A 160 -2.73 11.60 7.48
CA SER A 160 -2.40 11.07 8.81
C SER A 160 -2.98 11.92 9.93
N ASP A 161 -2.89 13.27 9.79
CA ASP A 161 -3.50 14.20 10.75
C ASP A 161 -5.03 14.02 10.80
N VAL A 162 -5.67 13.84 9.63
CA VAL A 162 -7.12 13.58 9.55
C VAL A 162 -7.50 12.29 10.28
N ILE A 163 -6.72 11.22 10.13
CA ILE A 163 -6.95 9.96 10.82
C ILE A 163 -6.83 10.15 12.33
N GLU A 164 -5.80 10.85 12.80
CA GLU A 164 -5.61 11.13 14.23
C GLU A 164 -6.73 12.04 14.77
N TYR A 165 -7.15 13.05 14.01
CA TYR A 165 -8.29 13.88 14.35
C TYR A 165 -9.56 13.05 14.57
N LEU A 166 -9.84 12.10 13.66
CA LEU A 166 -11.04 11.26 13.70
C LEU A 166 -10.96 10.14 14.76
N LYS A 167 -9.77 9.77 15.22
CA LYS A 167 -9.59 8.85 16.36
C LYS A 167 -9.87 9.51 17.71
N ASN A 168 -9.83 10.83 17.77
CA ASN A 168 -10.09 11.54 19.01
C ASN A 168 -11.60 11.48 19.32
N PRO A 169 -12.01 10.96 20.49
CA PRO A 169 -13.42 10.86 20.89
C PRO A 169 -14.16 12.21 20.89
N LEU A 170 -13.46 13.32 21.06
CA LEU A 170 -14.06 14.65 20.97
C LEU A 170 -14.59 15.02 19.58
N ASN A 171 -14.19 14.28 18.56
CA ASN A 171 -14.58 14.51 17.16
C ASN A 171 -15.48 13.38 16.63
N GLU A 172 -16.13 12.63 17.51
CA GLU A 172 -16.98 11.47 17.15
C GLU A 172 -18.16 11.87 16.27
N ASP A 173 -18.68 13.07 16.43
CA ASP A 173 -19.74 13.64 15.58
C ASP A 173 -19.30 13.75 14.12
N VAL A 174 -18.08 14.25 13.87
CA VAL A 174 -17.50 14.36 12.53
C VAL A 174 -17.26 12.96 11.92
N LEU A 175 -16.70 12.03 12.69
CA LEU A 175 -16.51 10.64 12.26
C LEU A 175 -17.84 10.00 11.90
N THR A 176 -18.87 10.22 12.71
CA THR A 176 -20.21 9.67 12.51
C THR A 176 -20.86 10.23 11.23
N ASP A 177 -20.74 11.54 10.97
CA ASP A 177 -21.29 12.17 9.74
C ASP A 177 -20.60 11.61 8.49
N LEU A 178 -19.27 11.53 8.49
CA LEU A 178 -18.51 10.94 7.39
C LEU A 178 -18.82 9.44 7.19
N ASN A 179 -18.93 8.68 8.27
CA ASN A 179 -19.29 7.26 8.21
C ASN A 179 -20.67 7.06 7.59
N LYS A 180 -21.68 7.82 8.02
CA LYS A 180 -23.03 7.77 7.45
C LYS A 180 -23.05 8.10 5.96
N ALA A 181 -22.23 9.07 5.53
CA ALA A 181 -22.09 9.42 4.14
C ALA A 181 -21.47 8.29 3.33
N CYS A 182 -20.37 7.68 3.82
CA CYS A 182 -19.72 6.53 3.15
C CYS A 182 -20.62 5.29 3.13
N GLU A 183 -21.35 5.00 4.20
CA GLU A 183 -22.21 3.81 4.29
C GLU A 183 -23.33 3.78 3.24
N LYS A 184 -23.80 4.94 2.78
CA LYS A 184 -24.76 5.01 1.66
C LYS A 184 -24.21 4.36 0.40
N PHE A 185 -22.91 4.49 0.13
CA PHE A 185 -22.24 3.87 -1.01
C PHE A 185 -21.85 2.42 -0.72
N TRP A 186 -21.45 2.13 0.51
CA TRP A 186 -21.05 0.77 0.86
C TRP A 186 -22.23 -0.22 0.88
N ASN A 187 -23.43 0.28 1.13
CA ASN A 187 -24.66 -0.52 1.20
C ASN A 187 -25.51 -0.50 -0.10
N SER A 188 -25.05 0.26 -1.13
CA SER A 188 -25.75 0.37 -2.42
C SER A 188 -25.57 -0.83 -3.36
#